data_a9241716ccb7e9382975be933e22df82
#
_entry.id   a9241716ccb7e9382975be933e22df82
#
_cell.length_a   1.000
_cell.length_b   1.000
_cell.length_c   1.000
_cell.angle_alpha   90.00
_cell.angle_beta   90.00
_cell.angle_gamma   90.00
#
_symmetry.space_group_name_H-M   'P 1'
#
loop_
_entity.id
_entity.type
_entity.pdbx_description
1 polymer ?
#
loop_
_entity_poly.entity_id
_entity_poly.type
_entity_poly.pdbx_seq_one_letter_code
_entity_poly.pdbx_strand_id
1 'polypeptide(L)'
;RMLKLLAAGNPACITVTLLDGIVVARSAFNSSMNYRSVVILGSGEKVTGENKKIALDAFTEHLIPGRTTDIRASRPKELAATTVVRFGLEEASVKISEGPPSDEKSDYESDAWAGVIPLKLKSGKPQPDPRLKRGIPVPAYIRKRKT
;
A
#
# COMPACT_ATOMS: atom_id res chain seq x y z
N ARG A 1 6.28 -0.50 21.67
CA ARG A 1 6.06 0.86 22.17
C ARG A 1 5.07 1.64 21.30
N MET A 2 5.30 1.74 19.98
CA MET A 2 4.45 2.49 19.03
C MET A 2 2.96 2.12 19.13
N LEU A 3 2.59 0.84 19.00
CA LEU A 3 1.19 0.40 19.07
C LEU A 3 0.46 0.82 20.36
N LYS A 4 1.16 0.84 21.51
CA LYS A 4 0.57 1.27 22.77
C LYS A 4 0.23 2.76 22.74
N LEU A 5 1.10 3.59 22.15
CA LEU A 5 0.86 5.03 22.00
C LEU A 5 -0.30 5.31 21.05
N LEU A 6 -0.32 4.66 19.89
CA LEU A 6 -1.41 4.79 18.93
C LEU A 6 -2.76 4.35 19.49
N ALA A 7 -2.79 3.20 20.18
CA ALA A 7 -3.99 2.68 20.81
C ALA A 7 -4.47 3.50 22.03
N ALA A 8 -3.62 4.34 22.58
CA ALA A 8 -3.94 5.31 23.64
C ALA A 8 -4.40 6.67 23.11
N GLY A 9 -4.58 6.81 21.79
CA GLY A 9 -5.08 8.03 21.16
C GLY A 9 -4.04 9.14 21.03
N ASN A 10 -2.74 8.82 21.12
CA ASN A 10 -1.71 9.84 20.86
C ASN A 10 -1.74 10.28 19.39
N PRO A 11 -1.50 11.57 19.12
CA PRO A 11 -1.42 12.09 17.76
C PRO A 11 -0.34 11.37 16.95
N ALA A 12 -0.63 11.11 15.68
CA ALA A 12 0.29 10.49 14.76
C ALA A 12 0.13 11.06 13.35
N CYS A 13 1.18 10.92 12.56
CA CYS A 13 1.18 11.17 11.14
C CYS A 13 1.38 9.83 10.42
N ILE A 14 0.46 9.49 9.52
CA ILE A 14 0.55 8.32 8.67
C ILE A 14 0.78 8.79 7.25
N THR A 15 1.84 8.29 6.62
CA THR A 15 2.13 8.59 5.22
C THR A 15 2.17 7.30 4.41
N VAL A 16 1.47 7.30 3.27
CA VAL A 16 1.53 6.23 2.28
C VAL A 16 1.90 6.84 0.94
N THR A 17 2.96 6.32 0.32
CA THR A 17 3.44 6.81 -0.99
C THR A 17 3.57 5.64 -1.96
N LEU A 18 3.03 5.84 -3.16
CA LEU A 18 3.19 4.94 -4.31
C LEU A 18 4.05 5.66 -5.35
N LEU A 19 5.13 5.02 -5.79
CA LEU A 19 5.99 5.52 -6.87
C LEU A 19 5.45 5.03 -8.21
N ASP A 20 5.21 5.96 -9.14
CA ASP A 20 4.62 5.68 -10.45
C ASP A 20 5.63 5.85 -11.60
N GLY A 21 6.74 6.60 -11.38
CA GLY A 21 7.77 6.78 -12.42
C GLY A 21 8.99 7.53 -11.93
N ILE A 22 10.10 7.35 -12.65
CA ILE A 22 11.31 8.17 -12.51
C ILE A 22 11.27 9.22 -13.60
N VAL A 23 11.33 10.48 -13.23
CA VAL A 23 11.38 11.61 -14.16
C VAL A 23 12.84 11.97 -14.40
N VAL A 24 13.31 11.69 -15.60
CA VAL A 24 14.66 12.01 -16.04
C VAL A 24 14.61 13.31 -16.83
N ALA A 25 15.18 14.36 -16.30
CA ALA A 25 15.25 15.66 -16.93
C ALA A 25 16.60 15.87 -17.62
N ARG A 26 16.75 16.98 -18.33
CA ARG A 26 18.02 17.38 -18.95
C ARG A 26 19.03 17.94 -17.95
N SER A 27 18.56 18.26 -16.74
CA SER A 27 19.39 18.63 -15.61
C SER A 27 19.18 17.69 -14.42
N ALA A 28 20.18 17.57 -13.57
CA ALA A 28 20.03 16.81 -12.30
C ALA A 28 19.01 17.51 -11.38
N PHE A 29 18.95 18.81 -11.40
CA PHE A 29 18.05 19.61 -10.57
C PHE A 29 16.57 19.37 -10.88
N ASN A 30 16.22 19.22 -12.16
CA ASN A 30 14.84 19.03 -12.64
C ASN A 30 14.44 17.54 -12.68
N SER A 31 15.38 16.61 -12.45
CA SER A 31 15.08 15.19 -12.33
C SER A 31 14.31 14.91 -11.02
N SER A 32 13.28 14.06 -11.09
CA SER A 32 12.32 13.88 -10.00
C SER A 32 11.64 12.51 -10.07
N MET A 33 10.55 12.37 -9.33
CA MET A 33 9.70 11.17 -9.31
C MET A 33 8.24 11.54 -9.58
N ASN A 34 7.55 10.71 -10.34
CA ASN A 34 6.09 10.68 -10.36
C ASN A 34 5.59 9.77 -9.23
N TYR A 35 4.65 10.26 -8.43
CA TYR A 35 4.15 9.56 -7.27
C TYR A 35 2.77 10.05 -6.83
N ARG A 36 2.09 9.21 -6.07
CA ARG A 36 0.88 9.56 -5.32
C ARG A 36 1.17 9.35 -3.84
N SER A 37 0.94 10.39 -3.04
CA SER A 37 1.17 10.33 -1.60
C SER A 37 -0.04 10.85 -0.84
N VAL A 38 -0.38 10.19 0.26
CA VAL A 38 -1.34 10.67 1.23
C VAL A 38 -0.66 10.82 2.58
N VAL A 39 -0.94 11.92 3.24
CA VAL A 39 -0.54 12.19 4.63
C VAL A 39 -1.83 12.33 5.43
N ILE A 40 -1.96 11.56 6.49
CA ILE A 40 -3.11 11.55 7.40
C ILE A 40 -2.60 11.98 8.76
N LEU A 41 -3.18 13.05 9.31
CA LEU A 41 -2.93 13.52 10.66
C LEU A 41 -4.12 13.15 11.55
N GLY A 42 -3.86 12.75 12.77
CA GLY A 42 -4.94 12.43 13.70
C GLY A 42 -4.51 11.52 14.85
N SER A 43 -5.50 11.12 15.62
CA SER A 43 -5.32 10.21 16.76
C SER A 43 -5.93 8.86 16.45
N GLY A 44 -5.21 7.81 16.84
CA GLY A 44 -5.66 6.43 16.64
C GLY A 44 -6.74 6.03 17.64
N GLU A 45 -7.73 5.30 17.20
CA GLU A 45 -8.74 4.66 18.04
C GLU A 45 -8.60 3.15 17.99
N LYS A 46 -8.51 2.50 19.15
CA LYS A 46 -8.41 1.05 19.26
C LYS A 46 -9.73 0.40 18.87
N VAL A 47 -9.70 -0.47 17.86
CA VAL A 47 -10.86 -1.25 17.43
C VAL A 47 -10.94 -2.53 18.26
N THR A 48 -12.10 -2.81 18.85
CA THR A 48 -12.35 -3.97 19.73
C THR A 48 -13.59 -4.74 19.34
N GLY A 49 -13.83 -5.88 19.99
CA GLY A 49 -15.04 -6.67 19.80
C GLY A 49 -15.25 -7.17 18.38
N GLU A 50 -16.50 -7.21 17.94
CA GLU A 50 -16.86 -7.69 16.59
C GLU A 50 -16.30 -6.78 15.49
N ASN A 51 -16.23 -5.46 15.71
CA ASN A 51 -15.66 -4.52 14.75
C ASN A 51 -14.19 -4.84 14.43
N LYS A 52 -13.43 -5.36 15.38
CA LYS A 52 -12.05 -5.79 15.16
C LYS A 52 -11.99 -6.99 14.20
N LYS A 53 -12.88 -7.95 14.36
CA LYS A 53 -12.97 -9.11 13.47
C LYS A 53 -13.36 -8.66 12.07
N ILE A 54 -14.40 -7.83 11.94
CA ILE A 54 -14.83 -7.25 10.67
C ILE A 54 -13.68 -6.52 9.97
N ALA A 55 -12.90 -5.71 10.71
CA ALA A 55 -11.77 -4.98 10.14
C ALA A 55 -10.65 -5.92 9.63
N LEU A 56 -10.37 -7.02 10.34
CA LEU A 56 -9.37 -8.00 9.94
C LEU A 56 -9.81 -8.80 8.72
N ASP A 57 -11.09 -9.19 8.66
CA ASP A 57 -11.67 -9.87 7.51
C ASP A 57 -11.69 -8.94 6.27
N ALA A 58 -12.08 -7.68 6.45
CA ALA A 58 -12.04 -6.66 5.39
C ALA A 58 -10.61 -6.41 4.89
N PHE A 59 -9.61 -6.38 5.78
CA PHE A 59 -8.20 -6.26 5.40
C PHE A 59 -7.74 -7.46 4.56
N THR A 60 -8.14 -8.68 4.95
CA THR A 60 -7.83 -9.90 4.20
C THR A 60 -8.47 -9.88 2.81
N GLU A 61 -9.75 -9.50 2.72
CA GLU A 61 -10.47 -9.38 1.45
C GLU A 61 -9.91 -8.27 0.56
N HIS A 62 -9.46 -7.15 1.14
CA HIS A 62 -8.81 -6.09 0.38
C HIS A 62 -7.49 -6.58 -0.27
N LEU A 63 -6.70 -7.33 0.47
CA LEU A 63 -5.44 -7.87 -0.06
C LEU A 63 -5.65 -9.04 -1.03
N ILE A 64 -6.58 -9.94 -0.72
CA ILE A 64 -6.83 -11.16 -1.50
C ILE A 64 -8.34 -11.39 -1.55
N PRO A 65 -9.06 -10.76 -2.50
CA PRO A 65 -10.51 -10.91 -2.64
C PRO A 65 -10.92 -12.38 -2.79
N GLY A 66 -11.91 -12.82 -2.02
CA GLY A 66 -12.40 -14.19 -1.96
C GLY A 66 -11.62 -15.12 -1.00
N ARG A 67 -10.61 -14.59 -0.29
CA ARG A 67 -9.77 -15.44 0.58
C ARG A 67 -10.49 -15.89 1.85
N THR A 68 -11.31 -15.07 2.45
CA THR A 68 -11.97 -15.38 3.73
C THR A 68 -12.91 -16.58 3.64
N THR A 69 -13.44 -16.90 2.46
CA THR A 69 -14.30 -18.09 2.24
C THR A 69 -13.51 -19.40 2.24
N ASP A 70 -12.20 -19.36 1.96
CA ASP A 70 -11.34 -20.55 1.83
C ASP A 70 -10.55 -20.87 3.10
N ILE A 71 -10.55 -19.95 4.07
CA ILE A 71 -9.76 -20.11 5.30
C ILE A 71 -10.65 -20.17 6.51
N ARG A 72 -10.16 -20.81 7.57
CA ARG A 72 -10.84 -20.77 8.86
C ARG A 72 -10.90 -19.36 9.44
N ALA A 73 -11.91 -19.08 10.20
CA ALA A 73 -12.01 -17.85 10.98
C ALA A 73 -10.84 -17.71 11.99
N SER A 74 -10.55 -16.47 12.35
CA SER A 74 -9.55 -16.14 13.37
C SER A 74 -9.94 -16.73 14.73
N ARG A 75 -8.97 -17.34 15.40
CA ARG A 75 -9.15 -17.91 16.75
C ARG A 75 -9.12 -16.81 17.81
N PRO A 76 -9.77 -17.00 18.97
CA PRO A 76 -9.75 -16.01 20.06
C PRO A 76 -8.34 -15.58 20.46
N LYS A 77 -7.38 -16.53 20.53
CA LYS A 77 -5.97 -16.23 20.85
C LYS A 77 -5.29 -15.35 19.80
N GLU A 78 -5.60 -15.56 18.51
CA GLU A 78 -5.06 -14.76 17.41
C GLU A 78 -5.65 -13.34 17.44
N LEU A 79 -6.95 -13.24 17.70
CA LEU A 79 -7.61 -11.94 17.91
C LEU A 79 -7.03 -11.21 19.12
N ALA A 80 -6.80 -11.89 20.24
CA ALA A 80 -6.20 -11.29 21.43
C ALA A 80 -4.78 -10.77 21.18
N ALA A 81 -3.98 -11.47 20.38
CA ALA A 81 -2.61 -11.11 20.06
C ALA A 81 -2.50 -9.96 19.01
N THR A 82 -3.59 -9.65 18.28
CA THR A 82 -3.59 -8.64 17.24
C THR A 82 -4.17 -7.32 17.79
N THR A 83 -3.57 -6.19 17.48
CA THR A 83 -4.13 -4.86 17.75
C THR A 83 -4.51 -4.19 16.43
N VAL A 84 -5.75 -3.71 16.35
CA VAL A 84 -6.26 -2.90 15.24
C VAL A 84 -6.49 -1.50 15.76
N VAL A 85 -5.96 -0.51 15.05
CA VAL A 85 -6.15 0.91 15.32
C VAL A 85 -6.68 1.54 14.05
N ARG A 86 -7.78 2.27 14.15
CA ARG A 86 -8.32 3.07 13.05
C ARG A 86 -7.92 4.53 13.19
N PHE A 87 -7.81 5.21 12.08
CA PHE A 87 -7.64 6.65 11.98
C PHE A 87 -8.76 7.22 11.11
N GLY A 88 -9.24 8.39 11.47
CA GLY A 88 -10.10 9.18 10.61
C GLY A 88 -9.32 9.71 9.39
N LEU A 89 -10.05 10.12 8.36
CA LEU A 89 -9.48 10.71 7.15
C LEU A 89 -9.85 12.19 6.98
N GLU A 90 -10.39 12.80 8.04
CA GLU A 90 -10.88 14.18 8.04
C GLU A 90 -9.73 15.18 7.85
N GLU A 91 -8.55 14.85 8.39
CA GLU A 91 -7.32 15.62 8.22
C GLU A 91 -6.32 14.87 7.34
N ALA A 92 -6.70 14.67 6.08
CA ALA A 92 -5.86 14.04 5.08
C ALA A 92 -5.47 15.01 3.98
N SER A 93 -4.20 14.97 3.56
CA SER A 93 -3.67 15.69 2.41
C SER A 93 -3.18 14.71 1.37
N VAL A 94 -3.53 14.96 0.10
CA VAL A 94 -3.09 14.14 -1.04
C VAL A 94 -2.19 14.97 -1.94
N LYS A 95 -1.05 14.41 -2.33
CA LYS A 95 -0.17 14.98 -3.33
C LYS A 95 0.02 13.98 -4.48
N ILE A 96 -0.26 14.45 -5.69
CA ILE A 96 -0.02 13.69 -6.93
C ILE A 96 0.99 14.48 -7.74
N SER A 97 2.08 13.81 -8.13
CA SER A 97 3.07 14.32 -9.06
C SER A 97 3.04 13.41 -10.29
N GLU A 98 2.76 13.95 -11.43
CA GLU A 98 2.66 13.22 -12.69
C GLU A 98 3.11 14.09 -13.86
N GLY A 99 3.48 13.44 -14.97
CA GLY A 99 3.86 14.14 -16.19
C GLY A 99 5.32 14.00 -16.57
N PRO A 100 5.71 14.61 -17.69
CA PRO A 100 7.08 14.64 -18.19
C PRO A 100 7.95 15.57 -17.34
N PRO A 101 9.29 15.54 -17.54
CA PRO A 101 10.18 16.53 -16.94
C PRO A 101 9.84 17.96 -17.40
N SER A 102 10.05 18.91 -16.52
CA SER A 102 9.93 20.33 -16.80
C SER A 102 11.30 20.98 -16.63
N ASP A 103 11.96 21.20 -17.75
CA ASP A 103 13.31 21.80 -17.80
C ASP A 103 13.24 23.31 -18.04
N GLU A 104 14.34 23.99 -17.80
CA GLU A 104 14.52 25.39 -18.22
C GLU A 104 14.54 25.49 -19.74
N LYS A 105 14.13 26.65 -20.29
CA LYS A 105 14.02 26.84 -21.75
C LYS A 105 15.33 26.52 -22.48
N SER A 106 16.46 26.94 -21.94
CA SER A 106 17.77 26.70 -22.52
C SER A 106 18.17 25.19 -22.57
N ASP A 107 17.65 24.40 -21.64
CA ASP A 107 18.00 23.00 -21.55
C ASP A 107 17.34 22.16 -22.65
N TYR A 108 16.23 22.64 -23.25
CA TYR A 108 15.57 21.95 -24.36
C TYR A 108 16.41 21.88 -25.65
N GLU A 109 17.46 22.70 -25.76
CA GLU A 109 18.45 22.64 -26.85
C GLU A 109 19.53 21.59 -26.66
N SER A 110 19.57 20.94 -25.47
CA SER A 110 20.52 19.89 -25.14
C SER A 110 20.18 18.57 -25.85
N ASP A 111 21.21 17.83 -26.29
CA ASP A 111 21.10 16.49 -26.85
C ASP A 111 20.86 15.40 -25.76
N ALA A 112 20.77 15.78 -24.48
CA ALA A 112 20.51 14.86 -23.38
C ALA A 112 19.10 14.28 -23.48
N TRP A 113 18.98 12.95 -23.41
CA TRP A 113 17.66 12.30 -23.34
C TRP A 113 16.91 12.70 -22.08
N ALA A 114 15.62 13.00 -22.22
CA ALA A 114 14.74 13.30 -21.10
C ALA A 114 13.39 12.62 -21.29
N GLY A 115 12.74 12.22 -20.19
CA GLY A 115 11.47 11.52 -20.24
C GLY A 115 11.11 10.87 -18.91
N VAL A 116 10.15 9.94 -18.94
CA VAL A 116 9.70 9.21 -17.74
C VAL A 116 9.97 7.72 -17.92
N ILE A 117 10.58 7.12 -16.91
CA ILE A 117 10.69 5.67 -16.78
C ILE A 117 9.54 5.19 -15.89
N PRO A 118 8.47 4.58 -16.44
CA PRO A 118 7.34 4.13 -15.63
C PRO A 118 7.74 3.02 -14.66
N LEU A 119 7.27 3.12 -13.42
CA LEU A 119 7.41 2.08 -12.41
C LEU A 119 6.07 1.33 -12.29
N LYS A 120 6.11 0.00 -12.36
CA LYS A 120 4.94 -0.85 -12.24
C LYS A 120 5.21 -2.00 -11.28
N LEU A 121 4.36 -2.11 -10.27
CA LEU A 121 4.34 -3.29 -9.42
C LEU A 121 3.61 -4.42 -10.16
N LYS A 122 4.24 -5.59 -10.29
CA LYS A 122 3.68 -6.75 -10.99
C LYS A 122 3.75 -7.98 -10.11
N SER A 123 2.62 -8.68 -9.97
CA SER A 123 2.58 -9.97 -9.27
C SER A 123 3.31 -11.04 -10.09
N GLY A 124 4.18 -11.80 -9.42
CA GLY A 124 4.82 -12.97 -9.99
C GLY A 124 3.89 -14.19 -10.03
N LYS A 125 4.40 -15.31 -10.53
CA LYS A 125 3.70 -16.60 -10.47
C LYS A 125 3.57 -17.04 -9.02
N PRO A 126 2.38 -17.50 -8.56
CA PRO A 126 2.22 -18.07 -7.23
C PRO A 126 3.17 -19.24 -7.01
N GLN A 127 3.85 -19.24 -5.87
CA GLN A 127 4.72 -20.34 -5.45
C GLN A 127 4.03 -21.09 -4.32
N PRO A 128 3.84 -22.43 -4.42
CA PRO A 128 3.21 -23.19 -3.35
C PRO A 128 4.13 -23.30 -2.14
N ASP A 129 3.52 -23.36 -0.93
CA ASP A 129 4.25 -23.71 0.29
C ASP A 129 4.80 -25.15 0.14
N PRO A 130 6.08 -25.40 0.48
CA PRO A 130 6.66 -26.76 0.45
C PRO A 130 5.89 -27.80 1.28
N ARG A 131 5.14 -27.37 2.29
CA ARG A 131 4.30 -28.22 3.15
C ARG A 131 2.84 -28.31 2.70
N LEU A 132 2.53 -27.73 1.52
CA LEU A 132 1.18 -27.85 0.97
C LEU A 132 0.86 -29.32 0.68
N LYS A 133 -0.32 -29.78 1.11
CA LYS A 133 -0.78 -31.14 0.78
C LYS A 133 -0.83 -31.32 -0.73
N ARG A 134 -0.41 -32.51 -1.20
CA ARG A 134 -0.44 -32.85 -2.63
C ARG A 134 -1.87 -32.74 -3.19
N GLY A 135 -1.98 -32.26 -4.41
CA GLY A 135 -3.26 -32.18 -5.12
C GLY A 135 -4.09 -30.91 -4.84
N ILE A 136 -3.63 -30.01 -3.97
CA ILE A 136 -4.33 -28.73 -3.76
C ILE A 136 -3.95 -27.75 -4.89
N PRO A 137 -4.89 -27.37 -5.76
CA PRO A 137 -4.61 -26.44 -6.86
C PRO A 137 -4.53 -25.01 -6.37
N VAL A 138 -3.87 -24.13 -7.11
CA VAL A 138 -3.92 -22.69 -6.88
C VAL A 138 -5.35 -22.19 -7.11
N PRO A 139 -6.03 -21.56 -6.14
CA PRO A 139 -7.38 -21.06 -6.30
C PRO A 139 -7.50 -20.03 -7.45
N ALA A 140 -8.70 -19.97 -8.04
CA ALA A 140 -8.95 -19.09 -9.18
C ALA A 140 -8.71 -17.60 -8.87
N TYR A 141 -9.09 -17.15 -7.69
CA TYR A 141 -8.92 -15.77 -7.24
C TYR A 141 -7.43 -15.40 -7.04
N ILE A 142 -6.55 -16.37 -6.71
CA ILE A 142 -5.09 -16.15 -6.66
C ILE A 142 -4.51 -16.09 -8.07
N ARG A 143 -4.94 -16.99 -8.99
CA ARG A 143 -4.45 -17.02 -10.37
C ARG A 143 -4.83 -15.77 -11.17
N LYS A 144 -6.01 -15.21 -10.89
CA LYS A 144 -6.55 -14.03 -11.59
C LYS A 144 -6.11 -12.70 -10.98
N ARG A 145 -5.31 -12.71 -9.91
CA ARG A 145 -4.83 -11.48 -9.27
C ARG A 145 -4.01 -10.68 -10.28
N LYS A 146 -4.63 -9.61 -10.79
CA LYS A 146 -3.94 -8.56 -11.55
C LYS A 146 -3.50 -7.49 -10.56
N THR A 147 -2.26 -7.12 -10.56
CA THR A 147 -1.76 -5.89 -9.93
C THR A 147 -1.97 -4.74 -10.88
#